data_744e77c2e0763d226f2035fe9a7d00c9
#
_entry.id   744e77c2e0763d226f2035fe9a7d00c9
#
_cell.length_a   1.000
_cell.length_b   1.000
_cell.length_c   1.000
_cell.angle_alpha   90.00
_cell.angle_beta   90.00
_cell.angle_gamma   90.00
#
_symmetry.space_group_name_H-M   'P 1'
#
loop_
_entity.id
_entity.type
_entity.pdbx_description
1 polymer ?
#
loop_
_entity_poly.entity_id
_entity_poly.type
_entity_poly.pdbx_seq_one_letter_code
_entity_poly.pdbx_strand_id
1 'polypeptide(L)'
;LRAWAERFRPWSVWAPWRAEQHCDHVAANGLASDFVSATPERALVKMEYLVWGWADPDLAHHHGAKGIWGLMCGDEIQRRRQALACHRTQMSSVIDDAAEAFLIPPDLAALTDRPVEIFLECRR
;
A
#
# COMPACT_ATOMS: atom_id res chain seq x y z
N LEU A 1 19.11 2.05 -4.74
CA LEU A 1 18.08 3.10 -4.83
C LEU A 1 18.64 4.44 -5.33
N ARG A 2 19.80 4.94 -4.82
CA ARG A 2 20.35 6.26 -5.22
C ARG A 2 20.57 6.36 -6.73
N ALA A 3 21.30 5.43 -7.36
CA ALA A 3 21.56 5.45 -8.80
C ALA A 3 20.27 5.45 -9.64
N TRP A 4 19.24 4.71 -9.15
CA TRP A 4 17.93 4.70 -9.77
C TRP A 4 17.24 6.06 -9.66
N ALA A 5 17.29 6.69 -8.49
CA ALA A 5 16.70 8.00 -8.25
C ALA A 5 17.42 9.12 -9.07
N GLU A 6 18.74 9.02 -9.26
CA GLU A 6 19.49 9.93 -10.14
C GLU A 6 19.04 9.83 -11.58
N ARG A 7 18.78 8.60 -12.05
CA ARG A 7 18.33 8.32 -13.41
C ARG A 7 16.90 8.78 -13.66
N PHE A 8 15.96 8.45 -12.77
CA PHE A 8 14.52 8.63 -13.00
C PHE A 8 13.95 9.89 -12.36
N ARG A 9 14.68 10.54 -11.45
CA ARG A 9 14.29 11.77 -10.76
C ARG A 9 12.85 11.73 -10.21
N PRO A 10 12.47 10.74 -9.39
CA PRO A 10 11.14 10.69 -8.82
C PRO A 10 10.90 11.95 -7.98
N TRP A 11 9.64 12.37 -7.92
CA TRP A 11 9.18 13.43 -7.02
C TRP A 11 8.44 12.86 -5.80
N SER A 12 8.01 11.60 -5.86
CA SER A 12 7.35 10.91 -4.76
C SER A 12 7.84 9.47 -4.63
N VAL A 13 7.75 8.95 -3.42
CA VAL A 13 8.03 7.56 -3.06
C VAL A 13 6.79 6.99 -2.39
N TRP A 14 6.34 5.84 -2.88
CA TRP A 14 5.15 5.17 -2.41
C TRP A 14 5.52 3.85 -1.74
N ALA A 15 4.99 3.60 -0.55
CA ALA A 15 5.26 2.39 0.23
C ALA A 15 4.00 1.94 0.97
N PRO A 16 3.90 0.67 1.40
CA PRO A 16 2.85 0.25 2.33
C PRO A 16 2.86 1.10 3.60
N TRP A 17 1.73 1.20 4.26
CA TRP A 17 1.61 1.94 5.52
C TRP A 17 2.60 1.42 6.57
N ARG A 18 3.18 2.34 7.36
CA ARG A 18 4.23 2.04 8.36
C ARG A 18 3.80 1.09 9.48
N ALA A 19 2.51 1.06 9.80
CA ALA A 19 1.94 0.22 10.85
C ALA A 19 1.19 -1.00 10.27
N GLU A 20 1.52 -1.41 9.04
CA GLU A 20 1.03 -2.66 8.47
C GLU A 20 1.44 -3.86 9.33
N GLN A 21 0.61 -4.91 9.34
CA GLN A 21 0.87 -6.11 10.14
C GLN A 21 1.90 -7.04 9.50
N HIS A 22 2.10 -6.96 8.18
CA HIS A 22 3.02 -7.84 7.45
C HIS A 22 4.45 -7.33 7.53
N CYS A 23 5.39 -8.19 7.91
CA CYS A 23 6.81 -7.83 8.10
C CYS A 23 7.46 -7.23 6.84
N ASP A 24 7.12 -7.74 5.65
CA ASP A 24 7.68 -7.23 4.39
C ASP A 24 7.15 -5.82 4.09
N HIS A 25 5.91 -5.50 4.46
CA HIS A 25 5.35 -4.16 4.32
C HIS A 25 6.06 -3.16 5.23
N VAL A 26 6.29 -3.54 6.48
CA VAL A 26 7.04 -2.72 7.45
C VAL A 26 8.47 -2.49 6.95
N ALA A 27 9.14 -3.54 6.47
CA ALA A 27 10.48 -3.44 5.91
C ALA A 27 10.53 -2.52 4.67
N ALA A 28 9.59 -2.67 3.75
CA ALA A 28 9.48 -1.83 2.55
C ALA A 28 9.25 -0.35 2.93
N ASN A 29 8.41 -0.08 3.94
CA ASN A 29 8.19 1.27 4.45
C ASN A 29 9.47 1.84 5.06
N GLY A 30 10.20 1.06 5.87
CA GLY A 30 11.49 1.44 6.45
C GLY A 30 12.50 1.86 5.38
N LEU A 31 12.68 1.02 4.35
CA LEU A 31 13.58 1.31 3.23
C LEU A 31 13.18 2.59 2.48
N ALA A 32 11.88 2.83 2.28
CA ALA A 32 11.39 4.06 1.66
C ALA A 32 11.67 5.29 2.53
N SER A 33 11.51 5.18 3.85
CA SER A 33 11.79 6.24 4.81
C SER A 33 13.27 6.60 4.85
N ASP A 34 14.15 5.59 4.90
CA ASP A 34 15.60 5.76 4.86
C ASP A 34 16.03 6.44 3.57
N PHE A 35 15.46 6.02 2.44
CA PHE A 35 15.76 6.62 1.15
C PHE A 35 15.36 8.10 1.09
N VAL A 36 14.15 8.46 1.52
CA VAL A 36 13.68 9.86 1.56
C VAL A 36 14.56 10.70 2.48
N SER A 37 14.93 10.17 3.65
CA SER A 37 15.80 10.84 4.61
C SER A 37 17.24 11.05 4.09
N ALA A 38 17.73 10.11 3.29
CA ALA A 38 19.07 10.15 2.70
C ALA A 38 19.16 11.03 1.44
N THR A 39 18.05 11.61 0.97
CA THR A 39 17.98 12.46 -0.23
C THR A 39 17.24 13.79 0.03
N PRO A 40 17.67 14.57 1.04
CA PRO A 40 16.95 15.77 1.47
C PRO A 40 16.89 16.86 0.40
N GLU A 41 17.87 16.89 -0.48
CA GLU A 41 17.97 17.83 -1.60
C GLU A 41 16.88 17.68 -2.66
N ARG A 42 16.17 16.55 -2.69
CA ARG A 42 15.16 16.26 -3.71
C ARG A 42 13.73 16.63 -3.31
N ALA A 43 13.50 17.09 -2.09
CA ALA A 43 12.16 17.42 -1.63
C ALA A 43 11.08 16.34 -1.91
N LEU A 44 11.47 15.06 -1.82
CA LEU A 44 10.60 13.91 -2.08
C LEU A 44 9.38 13.90 -1.15
N VAL A 45 8.21 13.66 -1.70
CA VAL A 45 6.99 13.38 -0.93
C VAL A 45 6.91 11.88 -0.69
N LYS A 46 6.77 11.47 0.57
CA LYS A 46 6.49 10.07 0.92
C LYS A 46 4.99 9.87 1.06
N MET A 47 4.46 8.93 0.29
CA MET A 47 3.06 8.50 0.34
C MET A 47 3.00 7.06 0.85
N GLU A 48 2.03 6.79 1.70
CA GLU A 48 1.76 5.44 2.18
C GLU A 48 0.37 4.99 1.73
N TYR A 49 0.25 3.71 1.37
CA TYR A 49 -1.01 3.07 1.01
C TYR A 49 -1.33 1.93 1.97
N LEU A 50 -2.62 1.71 2.19
CA LEU A 50 -3.12 0.68 3.09
C LEU A 50 -3.30 -0.64 2.33
N VAL A 51 -2.79 -1.72 2.92
CA VAL A 51 -3.06 -3.10 2.49
C VAL A 51 -3.90 -3.80 3.55
N TRP A 52 -3.31 -4.16 4.68
CA TRP A 52 -4.00 -4.72 5.84
C TRP A 52 -4.53 -3.67 6.81
N GLY A 53 -3.96 -2.48 6.76
CA GLY A 53 -4.35 -1.36 7.62
C GLY A 53 -5.83 -0.98 7.52
N TRP A 54 -6.53 -1.41 6.48
CA TRP A 54 -7.99 -1.26 6.37
C TRP A 54 -8.77 -2.03 7.42
N ALA A 55 -8.17 -3.08 7.98
CA ALA A 55 -8.75 -3.87 9.07
C ALA A 55 -8.45 -3.29 10.46
N ASP A 56 -7.63 -2.24 10.55
CA ASP A 56 -7.34 -1.57 11.82
C ASP A 56 -8.54 -0.70 12.23
N PRO A 57 -9.25 -1.03 13.35
CA PRO A 57 -10.38 -0.25 13.82
C PRO A 57 -9.97 1.17 14.26
N ASP A 58 -8.72 1.35 14.63
CA ASP A 58 -8.18 2.62 15.14
C ASP A 58 -7.38 3.40 14.09
N LEU A 59 -7.47 2.99 12.82
CA LEU A 59 -6.75 3.65 11.71
C LEU A 59 -6.86 5.17 11.75
N ALA A 60 -8.07 5.69 12.03
CA ALA A 60 -8.31 7.14 12.08
C ALA A 60 -7.45 7.85 13.14
N HIS A 61 -7.02 7.15 14.19
CA HIS A 61 -6.19 7.68 15.28
C HIS A 61 -4.70 7.39 15.08
N HIS A 62 -4.37 6.27 14.41
CA HIS A 62 -3.01 5.77 14.32
C HIS A 62 -2.28 6.14 13.02
N HIS A 63 -2.96 6.78 12.05
CA HIS A 63 -2.33 7.02 10.74
C HIS A 63 -1.08 7.91 10.79
N GLY A 64 -0.98 8.85 11.76
CA GLY A 64 0.20 9.72 11.94
C GLY A 64 0.60 10.53 10.70
N ALA A 65 -0.29 10.67 9.75
CA ALA A 65 -0.04 11.32 8.48
C ALA A 65 -0.10 12.85 8.60
N LYS A 66 0.62 13.55 7.73
CA LYS A 66 0.51 15.00 7.54
C LYS A 66 -0.78 15.37 6.82
N GLY A 67 -1.22 14.51 5.92
CA GLY A 67 -2.46 14.67 5.17
C GLY A 67 -3.01 13.33 4.68
N ILE A 68 -4.30 13.31 4.40
CA ILE A 68 -4.99 12.17 3.82
C ILE A 68 -5.48 12.59 2.45
N TRP A 69 -5.18 11.79 1.43
CA TRP A 69 -5.55 12.02 0.06
C TRP A 69 -6.53 10.94 -0.40
N GLY A 70 -7.62 11.36 -1.03
CA GLY A 70 -8.56 10.46 -1.68
C GLY A 70 -8.40 10.55 -3.20
N LEU A 71 -8.17 9.39 -3.84
CA LEU A 71 -8.19 9.28 -5.30
C LEU A 71 -9.54 8.70 -5.74
N MET A 72 -10.30 9.47 -6.50
CA MET A 72 -11.54 8.98 -7.10
C MET A 72 -11.20 7.99 -8.21
N CYS A 73 -11.64 6.74 -8.05
CA CYS A 73 -11.35 5.62 -8.97
C CYS A 73 -12.60 4.80 -9.31
N GLY A 74 -13.78 5.42 -9.25
CA GLY A 74 -15.06 4.75 -9.53
C GLY A 74 -15.12 4.10 -10.90
N ASP A 75 -14.55 4.74 -11.92
CA ASP A 75 -14.51 4.24 -13.30
C ASP A 75 -13.58 3.02 -13.47
N GLU A 76 -12.68 2.79 -12.51
CA GLU A 76 -11.69 1.69 -12.54
C GLU A 76 -12.11 0.46 -11.73
N ILE A 77 -13.27 0.47 -11.07
CA ILE A 77 -13.73 -0.63 -10.20
C ILE A 77 -13.70 -1.97 -10.95
N GLN A 78 -14.18 -2.00 -12.18
CA GLN A 78 -14.20 -3.25 -12.97
C GLN A 78 -12.80 -3.78 -13.25
N ARG A 79 -11.84 -2.90 -13.57
CA ARG A 79 -10.43 -3.28 -13.76
C ARG A 79 -9.78 -3.78 -12.47
N ARG A 80 -10.09 -3.14 -11.35
CA ARG A 80 -9.59 -3.53 -10.03
C ARG A 80 -10.08 -4.93 -9.65
N ARG A 81 -11.37 -5.23 -9.87
CA ARG A 81 -11.92 -6.58 -9.67
C ARG A 81 -11.22 -7.62 -10.54
N GLN A 82 -11.00 -7.31 -11.82
CA GLN A 82 -10.28 -8.20 -12.73
C GLN A 82 -8.83 -8.41 -12.30
N ALA A 83 -8.14 -7.36 -11.88
CA ALA A 83 -6.78 -7.45 -11.37
C ALA A 83 -6.72 -8.32 -10.11
N LEU A 84 -7.63 -8.11 -9.15
CA LEU A 84 -7.70 -8.94 -7.94
C LEU A 84 -7.95 -10.41 -8.28
N ALA A 85 -8.86 -10.70 -9.21
CA ALA A 85 -9.16 -12.06 -9.64
C ALA A 85 -7.95 -12.80 -10.29
N CYS A 86 -6.96 -12.06 -10.79
CA CYS A 86 -5.71 -12.64 -11.29
C CYS A 86 -4.81 -13.22 -10.19
N HIS A 87 -5.00 -12.80 -8.94
CA HIS A 87 -4.29 -13.33 -7.78
C HIS A 87 -4.89 -14.66 -7.30
N ARG A 88 -4.92 -15.65 -8.19
CA ARG A 88 -5.62 -16.93 -7.99
C ARG A 88 -5.22 -17.65 -6.71
N THR A 89 -3.95 -17.63 -6.35
CA THR A 89 -3.43 -18.28 -5.15
C THR A 89 -3.91 -17.63 -3.83
N GLN A 90 -4.38 -16.38 -3.91
CA GLN A 90 -4.90 -15.64 -2.78
C GLN A 90 -6.43 -15.50 -2.81
N MET A 91 -7.06 -15.79 -3.95
CA MET A 91 -8.51 -15.68 -4.15
C MET A 91 -9.23 -17.03 -4.16
N SER A 92 -8.49 -18.12 -4.20
CA SER A 92 -9.06 -19.48 -4.26
C SER A 92 -8.11 -20.51 -3.68
N SER A 93 -8.64 -21.68 -3.35
CA SER A 93 -7.89 -22.83 -2.81
C SER A 93 -7.14 -23.62 -3.89
N VAL A 94 -6.44 -22.94 -4.83
CA VAL A 94 -5.62 -23.63 -5.85
C VAL A 94 -4.32 -24.20 -5.29
N ILE A 95 -3.90 -23.77 -4.10
CA ILE A 95 -2.79 -24.36 -3.36
C ILE A 95 -3.40 -25.36 -2.39
N ASP A 96 -3.19 -26.64 -2.66
CA ASP A 96 -3.77 -27.77 -1.91
C ASP A 96 -2.74 -28.55 -1.11
N ASP A 97 -1.45 -28.25 -1.27
CA ASP A 97 -0.32 -28.88 -0.61
C ASP A 97 0.25 -28.04 0.57
N ALA A 98 -0.29 -26.87 0.84
CA ALA A 98 0.08 -26.04 1.98
C ALA A 98 -0.81 -26.34 3.19
N ALA A 99 -0.20 -26.48 4.38
CA ALA A 99 -0.93 -26.67 5.63
C ALA A 99 -1.87 -25.49 5.94
N GLU A 100 -1.50 -24.28 5.53
CA GLU A 100 -2.32 -23.06 5.59
C GLU A 100 -2.16 -22.29 4.28
N ALA A 101 -3.22 -22.20 3.50
CA ALA A 101 -3.26 -21.34 2.33
C ALA A 101 -3.68 -19.93 2.76
N PHE A 102 -2.87 -18.93 2.41
CA PHE A 102 -3.25 -17.54 2.61
C PHE A 102 -4.34 -17.14 1.62
N LEU A 103 -5.52 -16.83 2.13
CA LEU A 103 -6.64 -16.32 1.34
C LEU A 103 -6.98 -14.89 1.76
N ILE A 104 -7.25 -14.03 0.79
CA ILE A 104 -7.74 -12.68 1.06
C ILE A 104 -9.16 -12.79 1.64
N PRO A 105 -9.40 -12.22 2.84
CA PRO A 105 -10.74 -12.21 3.44
C PRO A 105 -11.75 -11.48 2.53
N PRO A 106 -13.03 -11.95 2.49
CA PRO A 106 -14.05 -11.35 1.61
C PRO A 106 -14.31 -9.87 1.84
N ASP A 107 -14.22 -9.39 3.09
CA ASP A 107 -14.35 -7.99 3.47
C ASP A 107 -13.19 -7.14 2.91
N LEU A 108 -11.96 -7.67 2.94
CA LEU A 108 -10.82 -7.01 2.33
C LEU A 108 -10.94 -7.00 0.79
N ALA A 109 -11.37 -8.12 0.19
CA ALA A 109 -11.64 -8.17 -1.24
C ALA A 109 -12.70 -7.14 -1.68
N ALA A 110 -13.73 -6.93 -0.87
CA ALA A 110 -14.79 -5.95 -1.14
C ALA A 110 -14.31 -4.49 -1.16
N LEU A 111 -13.11 -4.19 -0.65
CA LEU A 111 -12.52 -2.86 -0.75
C LEU A 111 -12.25 -2.43 -2.19
N THR A 112 -12.07 -3.38 -3.12
CA THR A 112 -11.93 -3.06 -4.55
C THR A 112 -13.16 -2.39 -5.15
N ASP A 113 -14.31 -2.49 -4.47
CA ASP A 113 -15.58 -1.90 -4.90
C ASP A 113 -15.76 -0.46 -4.43
N ARG A 114 -14.88 0.01 -3.58
CA ARG A 114 -14.93 1.41 -3.12
C ARG A 114 -14.53 2.35 -4.24
N PRO A 115 -15.27 3.46 -4.44
CA PRO A 115 -14.97 4.43 -5.50
C PRO A 115 -13.78 5.34 -5.15
N VAL A 116 -13.21 5.21 -3.97
CA VAL A 116 -12.11 6.05 -3.48
C VAL A 116 -11.00 5.17 -2.92
N GLU A 117 -9.77 5.41 -3.35
CA GLU A 117 -8.55 4.93 -2.69
C GLU A 117 -7.99 6.01 -1.77
N ILE A 118 -7.48 5.60 -0.61
CA ILE A 118 -6.93 6.51 0.39
C ILE A 118 -5.42 6.33 0.46
N PHE A 119 -4.73 7.46 0.48
CA PHE A 119 -3.28 7.54 0.64
C PHE A 119 -2.94 8.51 1.77
N LEU A 120 -1.88 8.20 2.48
CA LEU A 120 -1.39 8.97 3.62
C LEU A 120 -0.11 9.71 3.21
N GLU A 121 -0.12 11.04 3.28
CA GLU A 121 1.10 11.82 3.11
C GLU A 121 1.86 11.88 4.43
N CYS A 122 3.12 11.45 4.40
CA CYS A 122 3.93 11.36 5.59
C CYS A 122 4.86 12.56 5.74
N ARG A 123 5.11 12.95 6.99
CA ARG A 123 6.20 13.88 7.31
C ARG A 123 7.53 13.20 7.03
N ARG A 124 8.49 14.01 6.57
CA ARG A 124 9.90 13.62 6.54
C ARG A 124 10.42 13.39 7.95
#